data_1033c7dc16176169d737a34efab0179d
#
_entry.id   1033c7dc16176169d737a34efab0179d
#
_cell.length_a   1.000
_cell.length_b   1.000
_cell.length_c   1.000
_cell.angle_alpha   90.00
_cell.angle_beta   90.00
_cell.angle_gamma   90.00
#
_symmetry.space_group_name_H-M   'P 1'
#
loop_
_entity.id
_entity.type
_entity.pdbx_description
1 polymer ?
#
loop_
_entity_poly.entity_id
_entity_poly.type
_entity_poly.pdbx_seq_one_letter_code
_entity_poly.pdbx_strand_id
1 'polypeptide(L)'
;MEEKKKLSFAKAMILLLIAVVTIFVVKAKIGGDTSVSLLCAAAAVSALAMIWGIKWEDIEHEVKENFKSMASPLMILMCVGLLVGTWMISGTIPTMIYYGMKFLSPGIFLVMTCLIAAIMSVMTGTSWGTVSTVGVALMGVSAGLGIPLAYTAGAVTAGALFGDKLSPLSDTTVMAAAGAAGNINDQIK
;
A
#
# COMPACT_ATOMS: atom_id res chain seq x y z
N MET A 1 17.69 31.03 7.78
CA MET A 1 17.54 29.73 7.09
C MET A 1 18.76 28.91 7.49
N GLU A 2 18.60 28.06 8.54
CA GLU A 2 19.67 27.13 8.91
C GLU A 2 19.80 26.09 7.78
N GLU A 3 21.01 25.91 7.31
CA GLU A 3 21.36 24.99 6.24
C GLU A 3 21.03 23.55 6.72
N LYS A 4 19.98 22.94 6.19
CA LYS A 4 19.64 21.51 6.49
C LYS A 4 20.88 20.69 6.18
N LYS A 5 21.48 20.10 7.20
CA LYS A 5 22.68 19.27 7.09
C LYS A 5 22.36 18.08 6.19
N LYS A 6 22.75 18.17 4.93
CA LYS A 6 22.52 17.10 3.94
C LYS A 6 23.28 15.85 4.37
N LEU A 7 22.56 14.78 4.63
CA LEU A 7 23.19 13.48 4.85
C LEU A 7 23.96 13.05 3.60
N SER A 8 25.22 12.62 3.78
CA SER A 8 25.95 11.96 2.70
C SER A 8 25.22 10.68 2.30
N PHE A 9 25.22 10.36 1.01
CA PHE A 9 24.61 9.14 0.47
C PHE A 9 25.01 7.87 1.24
N ALA A 10 26.30 7.76 1.62
CA ALA A 10 26.81 6.66 2.42
C ALA A 10 26.11 6.54 3.79
N LYS A 11 25.88 7.67 4.47
CA LYS A 11 25.17 7.69 5.77
C LYS A 11 23.69 7.28 5.61
N ALA A 12 23.02 7.71 4.55
CA ALA A 12 21.65 7.32 4.25
C ALA A 12 21.53 5.82 4.00
N MET A 13 22.48 5.24 3.27
CA MET A 13 22.54 3.79 3.03
C MET A 13 22.76 2.99 4.33
N ILE A 14 23.60 3.48 5.23
CA ILE A 14 23.82 2.84 6.53
C ILE A 14 22.54 2.87 7.38
N LEU A 15 21.81 3.99 7.42
CA LEU A 15 20.53 4.07 8.15
C LEU A 15 19.50 3.08 7.58
N LEU A 16 19.41 2.98 6.27
CA LEU A 16 18.51 2.05 5.60
C LEU A 16 18.89 0.60 5.92
N LEU A 17 20.17 0.26 5.89
CA LEU A 17 20.66 -1.08 6.22
C LEU A 17 20.37 -1.44 7.68
N ILE A 18 20.57 -0.50 8.60
CA ILE A 18 20.24 -0.70 10.03
C ILE A 18 18.74 -0.89 10.21
N ALA A 19 17.90 -0.12 9.52
CA ALA A 19 16.45 -0.32 9.57
C ALA A 19 16.07 -1.74 9.15
N VAL A 20 16.58 -2.20 8.01
CA VAL A 20 16.30 -3.55 7.49
C VAL A 20 16.79 -4.63 8.45
N VAL A 21 18.04 -4.53 8.92
CA VAL A 21 18.62 -5.50 9.86
C VAL A 21 17.82 -5.55 11.16
N THR A 22 17.43 -4.39 11.70
CA THR A 22 16.65 -4.33 12.95
C THR A 22 15.28 -4.99 12.77
N ILE A 23 14.59 -4.76 11.66
CA ILE A 23 13.31 -5.41 11.35
C ILE A 23 13.49 -6.92 11.31
N PHE A 24 14.50 -7.43 10.59
CA PHE A 24 14.75 -8.85 10.49
C PHE A 24 15.11 -9.49 11.84
N VAL A 25 15.99 -8.85 12.63
CA VAL A 25 16.43 -9.36 13.93
C VAL A 25 15.26 -9.40 14.92
N VAL A 26 14.46 -8.35 15.00
CA VAL A 26 13.30 -8.29 15.90
C VAL A 26 12.28 -9.35 15.50
N LYS A 27 11.99 -9.48 14.21
CA LYS A 27 11.04 -10.47 13.71
C LYS A 27 11.52 -11.91 13.91
N ALA A 28 12.80 -12.19 13.68
CA ALA A 28 13.38 -13.53 13.82
C ALA A 28 13.59 -13.98 15.27
N LYS A 29 13.97 -13.05 16.18
CA LYS A 29 14.30 -13.40 17.57
C LYS A 29 13.15 -13.23 18.55
N ILE A 30 12.28 -12.23 18.33
CA ILE A 30 11.19 -11.87 19.26
C ILE A 30 9.87 -12.47 18.77
N GLY A 31 9.78 -12.89 17.50
CA GLY A 31 8.52 -13.37 16.90
C GLY A 31 7.45 -12.26 16.88
N GLY A 32 7.89 -11.01 17.02
CA GLY A 32 7.03 -9.86 17.21
C GLY A 32 6.23 -9.48 15.98
N ASP A 33 5.14 -8.79 16.21
CA ASP A 33 4.32 -8.19 15.17
C ASP A 33 5.17 -7.22 14.32
N THR A 34 4.84 -7.09 13.05
CA THR A 34 5.53 -6.21 12.11
C THR A 34 5.58 -4.77 12.61
N SER A 35 4.51 -4.31 13.28
CA SER A 35 4.43 -2.96 13.87
C SER A 35 5.51 -2.71 14.93
N VAL A 36 5.77 -3.70 15.80
CA VAL A 36 6.81 -3.61 16.83
C VAL A 36 8.19 -3.56 16.18
N SER A 37 8.42 -4.39 15.15
CA SER A 37 9.68 -4.39 14.40
C SER A 37 9.97 -3.03 13.74
N LEU A 38 8.95 -2.39 13.16
CA LEU A 38 9.06 -1.07 12.56
C LEU A 38 9.35 0.03 13.61
N LEU A 39 8.68 -0.01 14.77
CA LEU A 39 8.95 0.93 15.86
C LEU A 39 10.38 0.81 16.40
N CYS A 40 10.87 -0.42 16.57
CA CYS A 40 12.26 -0.65 16.99
C CYS A 40 13.26 -0.13 15.93
N ALA A 41 12.96 -0.35 14.65
CA ALA A 41 13.80 0.16 13.57
C ALA A 41 13.80 1.69 13.52
N ALA A 42 12.64 2.32 13.68
CA ALA A 42 12.53 3.78 13.74
C ALA A 42 13.33 4.35 14.92
N ALA A 43 13.24 3.75 16.10
CA ALA A 43 14.01 4.15 17.28
C ALA A 43 15.53 4.00 17.05
N ALA A 44 15.98 2.88 16.49
CA ALA A 44 17.39 2.64 16.21
C ALA A 44 17.96 3.64 15.18
N VAL A 45 17.21 3.89 14.11
CA VAL A 45 17.60 4.87 13.07
C VAL A 45 17.64 6.28 13.64
N SER A 46 16.64 6.68 14.43
CA SER A 46 16.59 8.00 15.07
C SER A 46 17.76 8.20 16.05
N ALA A 47 18.05 7.19 16.87
CA ALA A 47 19.18 7.24 17.81
C ALA A 47 20.52 7.40 17.07
N LEU A 48 20.74 6.67 15.98
CA LEU A 48 21.97 6.80 15.20
C LEU A 48 22.06 8.15 14.46
N ALA A 49 20.95 8.65 13.95
CA ALA A 49 20.86 9.95 13.30
C ALA A 49 21.24 11.08 14.28
N MET A 50 20.79 10.98 15.54
CA MET A 50 21.17 11.92 16.62
C MET A 50 22.66 11.85 16.96
N ILE A 51 23.26 10.66 17.00
CA ILE A 51 24.72 10.50 17.20
C ILE A 51 25.50 11.17 16.07
N TRP A 52 24.97 11.22 14.85
CA TRP A 52 25.60 11.92 13.72
C TRP A 52 25.31 13.44 13.70
N GLY A 53 24.63 13.95 14.73
CA GLY A 53 24.40 15.36 14.96
C GLY A 53 23.16 15.91 14.25
N ILE A 54 22.19 15.07 13.94
CA ILE A 54 20.84 15.50 13.54
C ILE A 54 20.09 15.82 14.82
N LYS A 55 19.45 16.99 14.87
CA LYS A 55 18.67 17.41 16.04
C LYS A 55 17.35 16.64 16.09
N TRP A 56 16.85 16.39 17.31
CA TRP A 56 15.55 15.74 17.50
C TRP A 56 14.40 16.53 16.85
N GLU A 57 14.49 17.86 16.89
CA GLU A 57 13.51 18.76 16.28
C GLU A 57 13.38 18.53 14.76
N ASP A 58 14.50 18.24 14.08
CA ASP A 58 14.48 17.95 12.64
C ASP A 58 13.77 16.61 12.36
N ILE A 59 14.05 15.60 13.17
CA ILE A 59 13.39 14.28 13.07
C ILE A 59 11.89 14.43 13.33
N GLU A 60 11.52 15.15 14.40
CA GLU A 60 10.12 15.39 14.74
C GLU A 60 9.38 16.16 13.64
N HIS A 61 10.04 17.16 13.06
CA HIS A 61 9.48 17.93 11.95
C HIS A 61 9.19 17.03 10.73
N GLU A 62 10.14 16.20 10.32
CA GLU A 62 9.96 15.28 9.18
C GLU A 62 8.88 14.23 9.47
N VAL A 63 8.80 13.73 10.70
CA VAL A 63 7.71 12.82 11.11
C VAL A 63 6.36 13.53 11.00
N LYS A 64 6.22 14.76 11.49
CA LYS A 64 4.98 15.54 11.40
C LYS A 64 4.56 15.80 9.95
N GLU A 65 5.50 16.16 9.07
CA GLU A 65 5.21 16.38 7.65
C GLU A 65 4.77 15.08 6.95
N ASN A 66 5.43 13.95 7.27
CA ASN A 66 4.98 12.64 6.77
C ASN A 66 3.58 12.28 7.27
N PHE A 67 3.25 12.54 8.54
CA PHE A 67 1.89 12.33 9.05
C PHE A 67 0.85 13.17 8.32
N LYS A 68 1.15 14.43 8.01
CA LYS A 68 0.25 15.29 7.21
C LYS A 68 0.00 14.70 5.82
N SER A 69 1.03 14.19 5.16
CA SER A 69 0.89 13.58 3.83
C SER A 69 0.08 12.28 3.86
N MET A 70 0.11 11.56 4.99
CA MET A 70 -0.67 10.34 5.20
C MET A 70 -2.11 10.57 5.62
N ALA A 71 -2.49 11.78 6.01
CA ALA A 71 -3.86 12.08 6.47
C ALA A 71 -4.90 11.74 5.40
N SER A 72 -4.68 12.11 4.14
CA SER A 72 -5.60 11.82 3.04
C SER A 72 -5.78 10.32 2.78
N PRO A 73 -4.72 9.51 2.61
CA PRO A 73 -4.85 8.05 2.52
C PRO A 73 -5.59 7.41 3.70
N LEU A 74 -5.32 7.85 4.92
CA LEU A 74 -6.00 7.33 6.12
C LEU A 74 -7.50 7.65 6.11
N MET A 75 -7.87 8.86 5.76
CA MET A 75 -9.30 9.24 5.63
C MET A 75 -9.99 8.41 4.55
N ILE A 76 -9.34 8.17 3.41
CA ILE A 76 -9.89 7.31 2.35
C ILE A 76 -10.12 5.90 2.89
N LEU A 77 -9.16 5.31 3.59
CA LEU A 77 -9.31 3.97 4.19
C LEU A 77 -10.47 3.91 5.19
N MET A 78 -10.65 4.94 6.01
CA MET A 78 -11.78 5.02 6.94
C MET A 78 -13.12 5.10 6.19
N CYS A 79 -13.23 5.94 5.17
CA CYS A 79 -14.43 6.05 4.34
C CYS A 79 -14.74 4.73 3.61
N VAL A 80 -13.72 4.07 3.07
CA VAL A 80 -13.87 2.75 2.41
C VAL A 80 -14.32 1.70 3.41
N GLY A 81 -13.79 1.69 4.64
CA GLY A 81 -14.26 0.80 5.70
C GLY A 81 -15.76 0.96 6.00
N LEU A 82 -16.23 2.19 6.10
CA LEU A 82 -17.66 2.49 6.26
C LEU A 82 -18.48 2.02 5.04
N LEU A 83 -17.99 2.26 3.83
CA LEU A 83 -18.63 1.82 2.58
C LEU A 83 -18.78 0.30 2.54
N VAL A 84 -17.70 -0.44 2.82
CA VAL A 84 -17.72 -1.91 2.87
C VAL A 84 -18.70 -2.41 3.92
N GLY A 85 -18.74 -1.78 5.10
CA GLY A 85 -19.72 -2.10 6.14
C GLY A 85 -21.16 -1.93 5.68
N THR A 86 -21.48 -0.81 5.00
CA THR A 86 -22.83 -0.58 4.45
C THR A 86 -23.16 -1.56 3.33
N TRP A 87 -22.21 -1.93 2.47
CA TRP A 87 -22.40 -2.93 1.42
C TRP A 87 -22.61 -4.35 1.93
N MET A 88 -22.03 -4.68 3.08
CA MET A 88 -22.29 -5.95 3.77
C MET A 88 -23.73 -6.00 4.26
N ILE A 89 -24.19 -4.95 4.97
CA ILE A 89 -25.54 -4.90 5.56
C ILE A 89 -26.62 -4.81 4.47
N SER A 90 -26.39 -4.08 3.40
CA SER A 90 -27.32 -3.94 2.27
C SER A 90 -27.44 -5.17 1.41
N GLY A 91 -26.60 -6.20 1.62
CA GLY A 91 -26.56 -7.39 0.79
C GLY A 91 -25.84 -7.22 -0.55
N THR A 92 -25.23 -6.08 -0.81
CA THR A 92 -24.50 -5.81 -2.05
C THR A 92 -23.33 -6.78 -2.22
N ILE A 93 -22.46 -6.92 -1.19
CA ILE A 93 -21.34 -7.86 -1.23
C ILE A 93 -21.83 -9.32 -1.34
N PRO A 94 -22.78 -9.81 -0.53
CA PRO A 94 -23.38 -11.15 -0.73
C PRO A 94 -23.92 -11.38 -2.14
N THR A 95 -24.57 -10.39 -2.74
CA THR A 95 -25.07 -10.47 -4.12
C THR A 95 -23.94 -10.59 -5.13
N MET A 96 -22.88 -9.78 -4.99
CA MET A 96 -21.68 -9.85 -5.83
C MET A 96 -21.00 -11.22 -5.71
N ILE A 97 -20.92 -11.78 -4.51
CA ILE A 97 -20.38 -13.13 -4.27
C ILE A 97 -21.23 -14.18 -4.99
N TYR A 98 -22.55 -14.14 -4.84
CA TYR A 98 -23.47 -15.09 -5.47
C TYR A 98 -23.32 -15.08 -7.01
N TYR A 99 -23.39 -13.93 -7.63
CA TYR A 99 -23.22 -13.82 -9.06
C TYR A 99 -21.80 -14.13 -9.52
N GLY A 100 -20.79 -13.70 -8.74
CA GLY A 100 -19.39 -14.03 -9.01
C GLY A 100 -19.15 -15.55 -9.08
N MET A 101 -19.69 -16.31 -8.12
CA MET A 101 -19.63 -17.78 -8.14
C MET A 101 -20.37 -18.41 -9.32
N LYS A 102 -21.41 -17.75 -9.82
CA LYS A 102 -22.20 -18.24 -10.96
C LYS A 102 -21.50 -18.02 -12.31
N PHE A 103 -20.77 -16.90 -12.46
CA PHE A 103 -20.16 -16.51 -13.72
C PHE A 103 -18.68 -16.86 -13.82
N LEU A 104 -17.97 -16.96 -12.69
CA LEU A 104 -16.54 -17.20 -12.65
C LEU A 104 -16.26 -18.68 -12.33
N SER A 105 -15.62 -19.38 -13.25
CA SER A 105 -15.16 -20.75 -12.99
C SER A 105 -13.83 -20.74 -12.25
N PRO A 106 -13.56 -21.73 -11.37
CA PRO A 106 -12.31 -21.77 -10.58
C PRO A 106 -11.03 -21.72 -11.43
N GLY A 107 -11.08 -22.31 -12.64
CA GLY A 107 -9.90 -22.41 -13.51
C GLY A 107 -9.41 -21.08 -14.08
N ILE A 108 -10.29 -20.09 -14.25
CA ILE A 108 -9.95 -18.76 -14.78
C ILE A 108 -10.10 -17.65 -13.73
N PHE A 109 -10.57 -18.00 -12.55
CA PHE A 109 -10.93 -17.04 -11.51
C PHE A 109 -9.79 -16.07 -11.16
N LEU A 110 -8.58 -16.57 -10.93
CA LEU A 110 -7.44 -15.73 -10.54
C LEU A 110 -7.03 -14.74 -11.63
N VAL A 111 -7.08 -15.16 -12.90
CA VAL A 111 -6.81 -14.29 -14.05
C VAL A 111 -7.87 -13.21 -14.14
N MET A 112 -9.14 -13.59 -14.06
CA MET A 112 -10.26 -12.64 -14.08
C MET A 112 -10.20 -11.68 -12.90
N THR A 113 -9.85 -12.15 -11.71
CA THR A 113 -9.64 -11.35 -10.51
C THR A 113 -8.57 -10.26 -10.75
N CYS A 114 -7.42 -10.65 -11.30
CA CYS A 114 -6.35 -9.71 -11.62
C CYS A 114 -6.81 -8.67 -12.67
N LEU A 115 -7.48 -9.10 -13.74
CA LEU A 115 -7.98 -8.20 -14.78
C LEU A 115 -9.05 -7.24 -14.26
N ILE A 116 -10.02 -7.72 -13.48
CA ILE A 116 -11.06 -6.89 -12.89
C ILE A 116 -10.44 -5.84 -11.97
N ALA A 117 -9.52 -6.27 -11.10
CA ALA A 117 -8.80 -5.35 -10.21
C ALA A 117 -7.97 -4.32 -10.99
N ALA A 118 -7.31 -4.72 -12.09
CA ALA A 118 -6.55 -3.81 -12.93
C ALA A 118 -7.45 -2.76 -13.61
N ILE A 119 -8.55 -3.18 -14.24
CA ILE A 119 -9.49 -2.28 -14.91
C ILE A 119 -10.08 -1.28 -13.91
N MET A 120 -10.53 -1.77 -12.75
CA MET A 120 -11.09 -0.90 -11.71
C MET A 120 -10.06 0.09 -11.19
N SER A 121 -8.82 -0.33 -11.01
CA SER A 121 -7.74 0.53 -10.54
C SER A 121 -7.34 1.59 -11.57
N VAL A 122 -7.31 1.25 -12.86
CA VAL A 122 -7.11 2.23 -13.94
C VAL A 122 -8.21 3.31 -13.93
N MET A 123 -9.46 2.89 -13.75
CA MET A 123 -10.61 3.80 -13.76
C MET A 123 -10.65 4.70 -12.52
N THR A 124 -10.31 4.17 -11.35
CA THR A 124 -10.37 4.92 -10.08
C THR A 124 -9.09 5.69 -9.75
N GLY A 125 -7.96 5.31 -10.34
CA GLY A 125 -6.65 5.89 -10.05
C GLY A 125 -6.14 5.57 -8.65
N THR A 126 -6.63 4.50 -8.02
CA THR A 126 -6.20 4.10 -6.68
C THR A 126 -6.14 2.58 -6.50
N SER A 127 -4.95 2.09 -6.15
CA SER A 127 -4.77 0.69 -5.79
C SER A 127 -5.44 0.33 -4.46
N TRP A 128 -5.32 1.20 -3.45
CA TRP A 128 -5.89 0.98 -2.12
C TRP A 128 -7.42 0.94 -2.15
N GLY A 129 -8.05 1.87 -2.87
CA GLY A 129 -9.51 1.89 -3.06
C GLY A 129 -10.01 0.62 -3.74
N THR A 130 -9.31 0.16 -4.78
CA THR A 130 -9.66 -1.07 -5.51
C THR A 130 -9.53 -2.31 -4.63
N VAL A 131 -8.41 -2.47 -3.90
CA VAL A 131 -8.21 -3.60 -2.98
C VAL A 131 -9.29 -3.63 -1.91
N SER A 132 -9.62 -2.48 -1.34
CA SER A 132 -10.58 -2.37 -0.22
C SER A 132 -12.04 -2.55 -0.64
N THR A 133 -12.39 -2.35 -1.90
CA THR A 133 -13.77 -2.46 -2.41
C THR A 133 -13.97 -3.74 -3.20
N VAL A 134 -13.60 -3.73 -4.47
CA VAL A 134 -13.75 -4.89 -5.37
C VAL A 134 -12.93 -6.08 -4.88
N GLY A 135 -11.74 -5.84 -4.30
CA GLY A 135 -10.93 -6.90 -3.71
C GLY A 135 -11.65 -7.67 -2.62
N VAL A 136 -12.38 -6.99 -1.72
CA VAL A 136 -13.15 -7.67 -0.66
C VAL A 136 -14.24 -8.58 -1.25
N ALA A 137 -14.96 -8.11 -2.28
CA ALA A 137 -15.97 -8.94 -2.95
C ALA A 137 -15.34 -10.15 -3.63
N LEU A 138 -14.22 -10.00 -4.33
CA LEU A 138 -13.49 -11.09 -4.99
C LEU A 138 -12.91 -12.08 -3.97
N MET A 139 -12.47 -11.63 -2.80
CA MET A 139 -12.07 -12.52 -1.70
C MET A 139 -13.26 -13.36 -1.21
N GLY A 140 -14.47 -12.79 -1.13
CA GLY A 140 -15.67 -13.54 -0.80
C GLY A 140 -16.03 -14.59 -1.84
N VAL A 141 -15.94 -14.24 -3.14
CA VAL A 141 -16.11 -15.22 -4.25
C VAL A 141 -15.10 -16.37 -4.16
N SER A 142 -13.83 -16.05 -3.90
CA SER A 142 -12.75 -17.01 -3.69
C SER A 142 -13.07 -18.02 -2.59
N ALA A 143 -13.54 -17.52 -1.44
CA ALA A 143 -13.96 -18.37 -0.34
C ALA A 143 -15.11 -19.31 -0.74
N GLY A 144 -16.09 -18.80 -1.48
CA GLY A 144 -17.23 -19.59 -1.99
C GLY A 144 -16.84 -20.65 -3.04
N LEU A 145 -15.81 -20.38 -3.85
CA LEU A 145 -15.26 -21.32 -4.83
C LEU A 145 -14.23 -22.29 -4.24
N GLY A 146 -13.88 -22.18 -2.95
CA GLY A 146 -12.89 -23.02 -2.30
C GLY A 146 -11.44 -22.75 -2.75
N ILE A 147 -11.17 -21.56 -3.31
CA ILE A 147 -9.82 -21.14 -3.73
C ILE A 147 -9.08 -20.56 -2.53
N PRO A 148 -7.80 -20.93 -2.30
CA PRO A 148 -7.02 -20.37 -1.18
C PRO A 148 -6.92 -18.85 -1.27
N LEU A 149 -7.34 -18.18 -0.20
CA LEU A 149 -7.44 -16.69 -0.14
C LEU A 149 -6.11 -15.98 -0.45
N ALA A 150 -4.98 -16.62 -0.14
CA ALA A 150 -3.66 -16.06 -0.40
C ALA A 150 -3.41 -15.81 -1.91
N TYR A 151 -3.85 -16.73 -2.79
CA TYR A 151 -3.70 -16.56 -4.24
C TYR A 151 -4.59 -15.44 -4.76
N THR A 152 -5.81 -15.34 -4.24
CA THR A 152 -6.74 -14.28 -4.61
C THR A 152 -6.25 -12.91 -4.12
N ALA A 153 -5.72 -12.83 -2.89
CA ALA A 153 -5.11 -11.61 -2.39
C ALA A 153 -3.94 -11.16 -3.27
N GLY A 154 -3.09 -12.12 -3.69
CA GLY A 154 -2.00 -11.84 -4.63
C GLY A 154 -2.51 -11.33 -5.99
N ALA A 155 -3.53 -11.95 -6.56
CA ALA A 155 -4.11 -11.57 -7.84
C ALA A 155 -4.79 -10.17 -7.77
N VAL A 156 -5.55 -9.90 -6.70
CA VAL A 156 -6.15 -8.56 -6.45
C VAL A 156 -5.08 -7.49 -6.32
N THR A 157 -4.06 -7.74 -5.50
CA THR A 157 -2.99 -6.77 -5.25
C THR A 157 -2.18 -6.50 -6.52
N ALA A 158 -1.82 -7.55 -7.27
CA ALA A 158 -1.10 -7.42 -8.52
C ALA A 158 -1.89 -6.60 -9.55
N GLY A 159 -3.18 -6.93 -9.74
CA GLY A 159 -4.05 -6.20 -10.65
C GLY A 159 -4.25 -4.75 -10.23
N ALA A 160 -4.53 -4.51 -8.94
CA ALA A 160 -4.76 -3.16 -8.43
C ALA A 160 -3.52 -2.26 -8.57
N LEU A 161 -2.32 -2.79 -8.25
CA LEU A 161 -1.08 -2.04 -8.40
C LEU A 161 -0.72 -1.81 -9.87
N PHE A 162 -0.92 -2.82 -10.73
CA PHE A 162 -0.70 -2.67 -12.16
C PHE A 162 -1.61 -1.60 -12.75
N GLY A 163 -2.92 -1.65 -12.47
CA GLY A 163 -3.87 -0.68 -12.96
C GLY A 163 -3.60 0.74 -12.45
N ASP A 164 -3.20 0.88 -11.19
CA ASP A 164 -2.80 2.16 -10.60
C ASP A 164 -1.67 2.83 -11.38
N LYS A 165 -0.65 2.06 -11.80
CA LYS A 165 0.48 2.59 -12.56
C LYS A 165 0.15 2.96 -14.01
N LEU A 166 -0.91 2.41 -14.58
CA LEU A 166 -1.41 2.77 -15.90
C LEU A 166 -2.44 3.90 -15.87
N SER A 167 -2.88 4.33 -14.68
CA SER A 167 -3.89 5.37 -14.54
C SER A 167 -3.27 6.77 -14.55
N PRO A 168 -3.74 7.68 -15.43
CA PRO A 168 -3.35 9.08 -15.37
C PRO A 168 -3.95 9.82 -14.16
N LEU A 169 -4.93 9.21 -13.48
CA LEU A 169 -5.57 9.75 -12.28
C LEU A 169 -4.85 9.35 -10.99
N SER A 170 -3.84 8.47 -11.07
CA SER A 170 -3.13 7.96 -9.90
C SER A 170 -2.15 8.99 -9.35
N ASP A 171 -2.32 9.32 -8.07
CA ASP A 171 -1.40 10.20 -7.34
C ASP A 171 0.03 9.68 -7.38
N THR A 172 0.22 8.35 -7.26
CA THR A 172 1.54 7.74 -7.26
C THR A 172 2.22 7.82 -8.61
N THR A 173 1.47 7.70 -9.72
CA THR A 173 1.96 7.85 -11.10
C THR A 173 2.32 9.31 -11.40
N VAL A 174 1.45 10.24 -10.99
CA VAL A 174 1.70 11.68 -11.12
C VAL A 174 2.96 12.10 -10.34
N MET A 175 3.09 11.64 -9.09
CA MET A 175 4.26 11.95 -8.26
C MET A 175 5.55 11.35 -8.82
N ALA A 176 5.51 10.13 -9.36
CA ALA A 176 6.66 9.51 -9.98
C ALA A 176 7.12 10.26 -11.24
N ALA A 177 6.19 10.67 -12.11
CA ALA A 177 6.47 11.48 -13.29
C ALA A 177 7.08 12.85 -12.90
N ALA A 178 6.50 13.52 -11.90
CA ALA A 178 6.99 14.80 -11.40
C ALA A 178 8.39 14.67 -10.78
N GLY A 179 8.65 13.62 -10.00
CA GLY A 179 9.96 13.35 -9.39
C GLY A 179 11.06 13.03 -10.41
N ALA A 180 10.70 12.40 -11.53
CA ALA A 180 11.60 12.12 -12.65
C ALA A 180 11.73 13.27 -13.64
N ALA A 181 11.05 14.41 -13.43
CA ALA A 181 10.91 15.52 -14.39
C ALA A 181 10.44 15.03 -15.77
N GLY A 182 9.64 13.96 -15.79
CA GLY A 182 9.12 13.31 -16.98
C GLY A 182 7.69 13.69 -17.29
N ASN A 183 7.21 13.28 -18.48
CA ASN A 183 5.82 13.44 -18.85
C ASN A 183 5.01 12.20 -18.43
N ILE A 184 3.87 12.39 -17.80
CA ILE A 184 2.99 11.29 -17.36
C ILE A 184 2.55 10.39 -18.53
N ASN A 185 2.35 10.95 -19.72
CA ASN A 185 1.96 10.19 -20.92
C ASN A 185 3.06 9.23 -21.41
N ASP A 186 4.33 9.56 -21.16
CA ASP A 186 5.47 8.71 -21.54
C ASP A 186 5.71 7.61 -20.50
N GLN A 187 5.25 7.81 -19.26
CA GLN A 187 5.33 6.82 -18.20
C GLN A 187 4.24 5.75 -18.32
N ILE A 188 3.09 6.08 -18.89
CA ILE A 188 1.93 5.18 -19.03
C ILE A 188 2.01 4.34 -20.33
N LYS A 189 2.80 4.75 -21.31
CA LYS A 189 3.06 3.97 -22.53
C LYS A 189 4.01 2.82 -22.31
#